data_692746b67c0f72b819ef3f8024ada288
#
_entry.id   692746b67c0f72b819ef3f8024ada288
#
_cell.length_a   1.000
_cell.length_b   1.000
_cell.length_c   1.000
_cell.angle_alpha   90.00
_cell.angle_beta   90.00
_cell.angle_gamma   90.00
#
_symmetry.space_group_name_H-M   'P 1'
#
loop_
_entity.id
_entity.type
_entity.pdbx_description
1 polymer ?
#
loop_
_entity_poly.entity_id
_entity_poly.type
_entity_poly.pdbx_seq_one_letter_code
_entity_poly.pdbx_strand_id
1 'polypeptide(L)'
;EIPLRLVGSEMCIRDREILSILKKYGITGQEVTLWGTGKPLREFLWSEEMADASVYIMEHVDFKDTYTPGSKDIRNCHINIGTGKEITIAQLADKIVKEVGYQGKLTFDATKPDGTMRKLTDVSKLHRLGWQHKIDIEEGVHRMYQWYLSKG
;
A
#
# COMPACT_ATOMS: atom_id res chain seq x y z
N GLU A 1 19.00 22.09 -0.56
CA GLU A 1 19.26 23.02 0.55
C GLU A 1 17.98 23.79 0.85
N ILE A 2 17.35 23.49 1.98
CA ILE A 2 16.23 24.27 2.50
C ILE A 2 16.83 25.61 2.99
N PRO A 3 16.38 26.75 2.48
CA PRO A 3 16.96 28.03 2.88
C PRO A 3 16.69 28.29 4.38
N LEU A 4 17.75 28.40 5.14
CA LEU A 4 17.81 28.70 6.58
C LEU A 4 17.21 30.07 6.98
N ARG A 5 16.32 30.65 6.21
CA ARG A 5 15.85 32.03 6.36
C ARG A 5 14.37 32.21 6.74
N LEU A 6 13.72 31.16 7.18
CA LEU A 6 12.37 31.23 7.78
C LEU A 6 12.41 30.70 9.22
N VAL A 7 13.30 31.24 10.03
CA VAL A 7 13.30 31.01 11.48
C VAL A 7 12.42 32.02 12.14
N GLY A 8 11.09 31.89 11.99
CA GLY A 8 10.13 32.46 12.91
C GLY A 8 9.88 31.47 14.05
N SER A 9 9.61 31.94 15.25
CA SER A 9 9.35 31.16 16.45
C SER A 9 8.25 30.09 16.25
N GLU A 10 7.31 30.32 15.35
CA GLU A 10 6.21 29.39 15.03
C GLU A 10 6.66 28.16 14.26
N MET A 11 7.66 28.25 13.38
CA MET A 11 8.21 27.10 12.66
C MET A 11 8.95 26.16 13.60
N CYS A 12 9.71 26.69 14.55
CA CYS A 12 10.40 25.88 15.57
C CYS A 12 9.43 25.15 16.52
N ILE A 13 8.25 25.69 16.77
CA ILE A 13 7.22 25.02 17.60
C ILE A 13 6.60 23.89 16.80
N ARG A 14 6.22 24.12 15.55
CA ARG A 14 5.63 23.13 14.65
C ARG A 14 6.59 21.96 14.39
N ASP A 15 7.86 22.25 14.16
CA ASP A 15 8.89 21.23 13.95
C ASP A 15 9.10 20.37 15.21
N ARG A 16 9.08 20.98 16.40
CA ARG A 16 9.17 20.24 17.67
C ARG A 16 7.95 19.36 17.91
N GLU A 17 6.76 19.81 17.58
CA GLU A 17 5.54 19.01 17.68
C GLU A 17 5.58 17.83 16.70
N ILE A 18 5.96 18.06 15.45
CA ILE A 18 6.13 17.00 14.43
C ILE A 18 7.18 16.00 14.87
N LEU A 19 8.34 16.44 15.33
CA LEU A 19 9.41 15.57 15.82
C LEU A 19 8.98 14.77 17.06
N SER A 20 8.18 15.37 17.95
CA SER A 20 7.60 14.70 19.11
C SER A 20 6.63 13.59 18.69
N ILE A 21 5.77 13.86 17.72
CA ILE A 21 4.84 12.89 17.14
C ILE A 21 5.63 11.77 16.45
N LEU A 22 6.60 12.08 15.61
CA LEU A 22 7.43 11.10 14.92
C LEU A 22 8.17 10.19 15.90
N LYS A 23 8.77 10.75 16.97
CA LYS A 23 9.40 9.98 18.04
C LYS A 23 8.45 9.04 18.76
N LYS A 24 7.20 9.47 19.00
CA LYS A 24 6.16 8.62 19.60
C LYS A 24 5.86 7.38 18.76
N TYR A 25 6.00 7.48 17.46
CA TYR A 25 5.83 6.36 16.52
C TYR A 25 7.15 5.63 16.17
N GLY A 26 8.23 5.88 16.93
CA GLY A 26 9.50 5.20 16.71
C GLY A 26 10.27 5.71 15.49
N ILE A 27 9.95 6.89 14.98
CA ILE A 27 10.59 7.47 13.81
C ILE A 27 11.60 8.52 14.29
N THR A 28 12.88 8.26 14.05
CA THR A 28 13.98 9.21 14.27
C THR A 28 14.77 9.39 12.98
N GLY A 29 15.62 10.42 12.92
CA GLY A 29 16.49 10.60 11.75
C GLY A 29 17.48 9.46 11.49
N GLN A 30 17.69 8.59 12.49
CA GLN A 30 18.66 7.48 12.43
C GLN A 30 17.97 6.11 12.42
N GLU A 31 16.74 6.01 12.91
CA GLU A 31 16.01 4.75 13.04
C GLU A 31 14.54 4.92 12.82
N VAL A 32 13.93 3.95 12.13
CA VAL A 32 12.48 3.78 11.99
C VAL A 32 12.11 2.41 12.56
N THR A 33 11.25 2.41 13.59
CA THR A 33 10.75 1.17 14.20
C THR A 33 9.32 0.91 13.73
N LEU A 34 9.11 -0.21 13.04
CA LEU A 34 7.81 -0.71 12.63
C LEU A 34 7.23 -1.66 13.68
N TRP A 35 5.91 -1.59 13.86
CA TRP A 35 5.22 -2.50 14.77
C TRP A 35 5.10 -3.90 14.18
N GLY A 36 5.20 -4.92 15.05
CA GLY A 36 5.11 -6.32 14.69
C GLY A 36 6.43 -6.91 14.22
N THR A 37 6.37 -8.09 13.61
CA THR A 37 7.56 -8.83 13.14
C THR A 37 7.93 -8.53 11.69
N GLY A 38 7.09 -7.81 10.97
CA GLY A 38 7.25 -7.60 9.52
C GLY A 38 6.91 -8.83 8.65
N LYS A 39 6.54 -9.97 9.25
CA LYS A 39 6.23 -11.23 8.56
C LYS A 39 4.87 -11.28 7.87
N PRO A 40 3.82 -10.58 8.35
CA PRO A 40 2.51 -10.63 7.71
C PRO A 40 2.57 -10.29 6.23
N LEU A 41 1.83 -11.07 5.44
CA LEU A 41 1.70 -10.89 3.99
C LEU A 41 0.50 -10.01 3.67
N ARG A 42 0.69 -9.09 2.75
CA ARG A 42 -0.36 -8.16 2.27
C ARG A 42 -0.28 -8.02 0.77
N GLU A 43 -1.45 -7.83 0.20
CA GLU A 43 -1.65 -7.46 -1.19
C GLU A 43 -1.82 -5.95 -1.30
N PHE A 44 -1.21 -5.35 -2.31
CA PHE A 44 -1.29 -3.91 -2.58
C PHE A 44 -1.70 -3.69 -4.03
N LEU A 45 -2.74 -2.92 -4.23
CA LEU A 45 -3.22 -2.52 -5.54
C LEU A 45 -3.15 -0.99 -5.65
N TRP A 46 -2.68 -0.50 -6.79
CA TRP A 46 -2.68 0.93 -7.07
C TRP A 46 -4.12 1.46 -7.16
N SER A 47 -4.41 2.61 -6.51
CA SER A 47 -5.79 3.11 -6.35
C SER A 47 -6.49 3.42 -7.67
N GLU A 48 -5.75 3.93 -8.66
CA GLU A 48 -6.31 4.21 -9.99
C GLU A 48 -6.67 2.91 -10.72
N GLU A 49 -5.94 1.82 -10.51
CA GLU A 49 -6.29 0.51 -11.08
C GLU A 49 -7.52 -0.11 -10.40
N MET A 50 -7.75 0.19 -9.12
CA MET A 50 -9.02 -0.18 -8.46
C MET A 50 -10.21 0.51 -9.15
N ALA A 51 -10.06 1.79 -9.48
CA ALA A 51 -11.07 2.55 -10.22
C ALA A 51 -11.24 2.02 -11.65
N ASP A 52 -10.14 1.79 -12.36
CA ASP A 52 -10.14 1.23 -13.72
C ASP A 52 -10.83 -0.13 -13.78
N ALA A 53 -10.50 -1.04 -12.85
CA ALA A 53 -11.16 -2.34 -12.74
C ALA A 53 -12.67 -2.21 -12.52
N SER A 54 -13.07 -1.26 -11.69
CA SER A 54 -14.49 -1.02 -11.38
C SER A 54 -15.24 -0.54 -12.62
N VAL A 55 -14.68 0.41 -13.37
CA VAL A 55 -15.25 0.92 -14.63
C VAL A 55 -15.28 -0.20 -15.67
N TYR A 56 -14.19 -0.96 -15.82
CA TYR A 56 -14.13 -2.09 -16.74
C TYR A 56 -15.24 -3.11 -16.47
N ILE A 57 -15.46 -3.48 -15.22
CA ILE A 57 -16.53 -4.42 -14.85
C ILE A 57 -17.92 -3.86 -15.21
N MET A 58 -18.15 -2.57 -14.96
CA MET A 58 -19.43 -1.93 -15.28
C MET A 58 -19.71 -1.88 -16.79
N GLU A 59 -18.67 -1.75 -17.62
CA GLU A 59 -18.80 -1.59 -19.07
C GLU A 59 -18.80 -2.92 -19.84
N HIS A 60 -18.15 -3.97 -19.29
CA HIS A 60 -17.84 -5.17 -20.06
C HIS A 60 -18.38 -6.47 -19.44
N VAL A 61 -18.95 -6.43 -18.22
CA VAL A 61 -19.37 -7.63 -17.50
C VAL A 61 -20.86 -7.57 -17.19
N ASP A 62 -21.63 -8.47 -17.80
CA ASP A 62 -23.02 -8.69 -17.43
C ASP A 62 -23.12 -9.58 -16.19
N PHE A 63 -24.23 -9.48 -15.47
CA PHE A 63 -24.49 -10.34 -14.30
C PHE A 63 -24.38 -11.84 -14.64
N LYS A 64 -24.84 -12.24 -15.84
CA LYS A 64 -24.73 -13.63 -16.33
C LYS A 64 -23.28 -14.15 -16.39
N ASP A 65 -22.28 -13.29 -16.54
CA ASP A 65 -20.87 -13.63 -16.65
C ASP A 65 -20.23 -13.88 -15.27
N THR A 66 -20.94 -13.52 -14.18
CA THR A 66 -20.44 -13.63 -12.82
C THR A 66 -20.64 -15.01 -12.19
N TYR A 67 -21.40 -15.90 -12.81
CA TYR A 67 -21.69 -17.25 -12.34
C TYR A 67 -21.59 -18.29 -13.46
N THR A 68 -21.52 -19.58 -13.10
CA THR A 68 -21.47 -20.67 -14.08
C THR A 68 -22.86 -20.87 -14.73
N PRO A 69 -22.99 -20.80 -16.06
CA PRO A 69 -24.25 -21.05 -16.75
C PRO A 69 -24.81 -22.45 -16.43
N GLY A 70 -26.11 -22.54 -16.21
CA GLY A 70 -26.79 -23.80 -15.89
C GLY A 70 -26.71 -24.22 -14.41
N SER A 71 -26.08 -23.44 -13.55
CA SER A 71 -26.12 -23.65 -12.10
C SER A 71 -27.55 -23.43 -11.57
N LYS A 72 -28.09 -24.41 -10.80
CA LYS A 72 -29.39 -24.26 -10.12
C LYS A 72 -29.35 -23.18 -9.02
N ASP A 73 -28.18 -22.94 -8.46
CA ASP A 73 -27.93 -21.95 -7.42
C ASP A 73 -27.01 -20.86 -7.94
N ILE A 74 -27.50 -19.63 -7.99
CA ILE A 74 -26.68 -18.44 -8.28
C ILE A 74 -25.94 -18.06 -6.99
N ARG A 75 -24.68 -18.50 -6.87
CA ARG A 75 -23.80 -18.22 -5.74
C ARG A 75 -22.47 -17.65 -6.23
N ASN A 76 -21.75 -16.98 -5.31
CA ASN A 76 -20.39 -16.46 -5.60
C ASN A 76 -20.37 -15.50 -6.81
N CYS A 77 -21.38 -14.65 -6.96
CA CYS A 77 -21.45 -13.65 -8.03
C CYS A 77 -20.49 -12.47 -7.80
N HIS A 78 -19.88 -12.36 -6.62
CA HIS A 78 -18.92 -11.31 -6.34
C HIS A 78 -17.67 -11.44 -7.20
N ILE A 79 -17.07 -10.31 -7.53
CA ILE A 79 -15.81 -10.21 -8.23
C ILE A 79 -14.82 -9.55 -7.28
N ASN A 80 -13.74 -10.24 -6.97
CA ASN A 80 -12.67 -9.65 -6.19
C ASN A 80 -11.77 -8.82 -7.10
N ILE A 81 -11.40 -7.62 -6.65
CA ILE A 81 -10.44 -6.75 -7.33
C ILE A 81 -9.16 -6.74 -6.50
N GLY A 82 -8.04 -7.06 -7.13
CA GLY A 82 -6.73 -7.15 -6.51
C GLY A 82 -5.65 -7.46 -7.53
N THR A 83 -4.43 -7.70 -7.05
CA THR A 83 -3.30 -8.09 -7.89
C THR A 83 -3.08 -9.60 -7.93
N GLY A 84 -3.58 -10.32 -6.91
CA GLY A 84 -3.26 -11.74 -6.70
C GLY A 84 -1.81 -11.97 -6.23
N LYS A 85 -1.06 -10.90 -5.93
CA LYS A 85 0.33 -10.96 -5.46
C LYS A 85 0.42 -10.42 -4.04
N GLU A 86 1.23 -11.05 -3.22
CA GLU A 86 1.46 -10.63 -1.84
C GLU A 86 2.94 -10.48 -1.54
N ILE A 87 3.26 -9.56 -0.66
CA ILE A 87 4.60 -9.37 -0.10
C ILE A 87 4.51 -9.21 1.42
N THR A 88 5.60 -9.46 2.13
CA THR A 88 5.67 -9.19 3.56
C THR A 88 5.74 -7.69 3.84
N ILE A 89 5.31 -7.28 5.03
CA ILE A 89 5.47 -5.89 5.49
C ILE A 89 6.96 -5.51 5.52
N ALA A 90 7.86 -6.43 5.86
CA ALA A 90 9.31 -6.19 5.81
C ALA A 90 9.77 -5.89 4.37
N GLN A 91 9.35 -6.69 3.38
CA GLN A 91 9.70 -6.45 1.98
C GLN A 91 9.15 -5.11 1.45
N LEU A 92 7.93 -4.74 1.86
CA LEU A 92 7.39 -3.41 1.51
C LEU A 92 8.24 -2.29 2.11
N ALA A 93 8.60 -2.41 3.39
CA ALA A 93 9.43 -1.43 4.07
C ALA A 93 10.80 -1.27 3.40
N ASP A 94 11.45 -2.38 3.02
CA ASP A 94 12.72 -2.36 2.30
C ASP A 94 12.60 -1.66 0.93
N LYS A 95 11.50 -1.90 0.18
CA LYS A 95 11.24 -1.21 -1.09
C LYS A 95 11.10 0.30 -0.89
N ILE A 96 10.35 0.72 0.13
CA ILE A 96 10.16 2.14 0.46
C ILE A 96 11.50 2.77 0.87
N VAL A 97 12.25 2.13 1.77
CA VAL A 97 13.57 2.59 2.22
C VAL A 97 14.52 2.80 1.04
N LYS A 98 14.54 1.85 0.09
CA LYS A 98 15.36 1.93 -1.12
C LYS A 98 14.93 3.08 -2.01
N GLU A 99 13.64 3.25 -2.24
CA GLU A 99 13.09 4.28 -3.13
C GLU A 99 13.35 5.70 -2.59
N VAL A 100 13.13 5.91 -1.28
CA VAL A 100 13.35 7.23 -0.66
C VAL A 100 14.82 7.53 -0.37
N GLY A 101 15.72 6.55 -0.54
CA GLY A 101 17.15 6.70 -0.25
C GLY A 101 17.46 6.85 1.23
N TYR A 102 16.62 6.31 2.12
CA TYR A 102 16.81 6.41 3.56
C TYR A 102 18.04 5.61 4.00
N GLN A 103 18.94 6.26 4.72
CA GLN A 103 20.22 5.68 5.18
C GLN A 103 20.21 5.25 6.65
N GLY A 104 19.07 5.43 7.34
CA GLY A 104 18.92 5.03 8.73
C GLY A 104 18.61 3.54 8.88
N LYS A 105 18.49 3.09 10.11
CA LYS A 105 18.19 1.70 10.46
C LYS A 105 16.69 1.46 10.44
N LEU A 106 16.26 0.35 9.83
CA LEU A 106 14.91 -0.18 9.94
C LEU A 106 14.88 -1.30 10.97
N THR A 107 13.97 -1.21 11.95
CA THR A 107 13.79 -2.21 13.00
C THR A 107 12.32 -2.59 13.16
N PHE A 108 12.06 -3.70 13.85
CA PHE A 108 10.72 -4.24 14.10
C PHE A 108 10.51 -4.44 15.60
N ASP A 109 9.40 -3.93 16.13
CA ASP A 109 8.99 -4.15 17.52
C ASP A 109 8.05 -5.35 17.60
N ALA A 110 8.62 -6.53 17.81
CA ALA A 110 7.88 -7.78 17.94
C ALA A 110 7.02 -7.87 19.23
N THR A 111 7.09 -6.90 20.12
CA THR A 111 6.16 -6.81 21.27
C THR A 111 4.76 -6.33 20.86
N LYS A 112 4.65 -5.75 19.68
CA LYS A 112 3.39 -5.33 19.08
C LYS A 112 2.79 -6.45 18.23
N PRO A 113 1.45 -6.56 18.17
CA PRO A 113 0.80 -7.62 17.41
C PRO A 113 0.96 -7.43 15.92
N ASP A 114 1.16 -8.53 15.21
CA ASP A 114 1.22 -8.56 13.73
C ASP A 114 -0.15 -8.42 13.05
N GLY A 115 -1.23 -8.74 13.76
CA GLY A 115 -2.56 -8.90 13.15
C GLY A 115 -2.65 -10.20 12.32
N THR A 116 -3.57 -10.23 11.35
CA THR A 116 -3.78 -11.41 10.48
C THR A 116 -2.53 -11.67 9.63
N MET A 117 -2.02 -12.92 9.66
CA MET A 117 -0.77 -13.27 8.97
C MET A 117 -0.88 -13.20 7.44
N ARG A 118 -2.02 -13.52 6.87
CA ARG A 118 -2.22 -13.52 5.41
C ARG A 118 -3.57 -12.96 5.01
N LYS A 119 -3.60 -12.12 3.99
CA LYS A 119 -4.80 -11.62 3.31
C LYS A 119 -4.48 -11.52 1.82
N LEU A 120 -4.83 -12.54 1.06
CA LEU A 120 -4.70 -12.56 -0.39
C LEU A 120 -6.07 -12.70 -1.03
N THR A 121 -6.32 -11.93 -2.04
CA THR A 121 -7.56 -11.93 -2.80
C THR A 121 -7.47 -12.92 -3.96
N ASP A 122 -8.47 -13.79 -4.13
CA ASP A 122 -8.57 -14.62 -5.34
C ASP A 122 -9.13 -13.78 -6.49
N VAL A 123 -8.28 -13.41 -7.41
CA VAL A 123 -8.58 -12.57 -8.58
C VAL A 123 -8.83 -13.39 -9.86
N SER A 124 -8.89 -14.71 -9.76
CA SER A 124 -8.99 -15.60 -10.93
C SER A 124 -10.25 -15.32 -11.76
N LYS A 125 -11.36 -14.95 -11.12
CA LYS A 125 -12.59 -14.56 -11.83
C LYS A 125 -12.38 -13.27 -12.63
N LEU A 126 -11.80 -12.24 -12.05
CA LEU A 126 -11.52 -10.97 -12.71
C LEU A 126 -10.61 -11.15 -13.93
N HIS A 127 -9.56 -11.98 -13.79
CA HIS A 127 -8.66 -12.31 -14.89
C HIS A 127 -9.38 -13.02 -16.04
N ARG A 128 -10.28 -13.98 -15.73
CA ARG A 128 -11.10 -14.64 -16.77
C ARG A 128 -12.06 -13.68 -17.48
N LEU A 129 -12.51 -12.65 -16.78
CA LEU A 129 -13.36 -11.59 -17.34
C LEU A 129 -12.56 -10.55 -18.15
N GLY A 130 -11.22 -10.68 -18.22
CA GLY A 130 -10.37 -9.93 -19.14
C GLY A 130 -9.61 -8.76 -18.53
N TRP A 131 -9.75 -8.48 -17.23
CA TRP A 131 -8.99 -7.42 -16.57
C TRP A 131 -7.83 -7.96 -15.73
N GLN A 132 -6.69 -7.28 -15.79
CA GLN A 132 -5.51 -7.53 -14.97
C GLN A 132 -4.83 -6.21 -14.61
N HIS A 133 -4.24 -6.14 -13.41
CA HIS A 133 -3.42 -5.00 -13.00
C HIS A 133 -2.16 -4.88 -13.88
N LYS A 134 -1.66 -3.66 -14.03
CA LYS A 134 -0.45 -3.32 -14.83
C LYS A 134 0.66 -2.75 -13.97
N ILE A 135 0.31 -2.17 -12.80
CA ILE A 135 1.24 -1.48 -11.92
C ILE A 135 1.64 -2.43 -10.80
N ASP A 136 2.90 -2.85 -10.80
CA ASP A 136 3.47 -3.64 -9.71
C ASP A 136 3.84 -2.75 -8.51
N ILE A 137 4.14 -3.39 -7.38
CA ILE A 137 4.42 -2.69 -6.13
C ILE A 137 5.61 -1.73 -6.21
N GLU A 138 6.64 -2.06 -6.98
CA GLU A 138 7.81 -1.21 -7.20
C GLU A 138 7.42 0.11 -7.88
N GLU A 139 6.69 -0.01 -8.97
CA GLU A 139 6.17 1.15 -9.71
C GLU A 139 5.19 1.96 -8.85
N GLY A 140 4.33 1.29 -8.08
CA GLY A 140 3.40 1.94 -7.17
C GLY A 140 4.11 2.76 -6.08
N VAL A 141 5.17 2.21 -5.47
CA VAL A 141 6.00 2.89 -4.48
C VAL A 141 6.70 4.11 -5.11
N HIS A 142 7.28 3.93 -6.31
CA HIS A 142 7.91 5.02 -7.05
C HIS A 142 6.94 6.17 -7.32
N ARG A 143 5.77 5.89 -7.90
CA ARG A 143 4.75 6.91 -8.20
C ARG A 143 4.27 7.64 -6.94
N MET A 144 4.06 6.91 -5.84
CA MET A 144 3.67 7.49 -4.56
C MET A 144 4.73 8.46 -4.04
N TYR A 145 6.02 8.09 -4.14
CA TYR A 145 7.11 8.94 -3.72
C TYR A 145 7.24 10.19 -4.61
N GLN A 146 7.13 10.05 -5.94
CA GLN A 146 7.13 11.19 -6.86
C GLN A 146 5.95 12.14 -6.59
N TRP A 147 4.77 11.60 -6.33
CA TRP A 147 3.62 12.41 -5.93
C TRP A 147 3.89 13.16 -4.63
N TYR A 148 4.46 12.52 -3.63
CA TYR A 148 4.85 13.16 -2.38
C TYR A 148 5.82 14.33 -2.61
N LEU A 149 6.87 14.12 -3.39
CA LEU A 149 7.85 15.16 -3.73
C LEU A 149 7.22 16.34 -4.50
N SER A 150 6.19 16.10 -5.29
CA SER A 150 5.49 17.16 -6.04
C SER A 150 4.60 18.05 -5.18
N LYS A 151 4.32 17.67 -3.92
CA LYS A 151 3.46 18.41 -2.98
C LYS A 151 4.24 19.27 -1.97
N GLY A 152 5.54 19.07 -1.83
CA GLY A 152 6.45 19.84 -0.99
C GLY A 152 7.14 20.93 -1.79
#